data_1baba91005118c93d83009d02da34191
#
_entry.id   1baba91005118c93d83009d02da34191
#
_cell.length_a   1.000
_cell.length_b   1.000
_cell.length_c   1.000
_cell.angle_alpha   90.00
_cell.angle_beta   90.00
_cell.angle_gamma   90.00
#
_symmetry.space_group_name_H-M   'P 1'
#
loop_
_entity.id
_entity.type
_entity.pdbx_description
1 polymer ?
#
loop_
_entity_poly.entity_id
_entity_poly.type
_entity_poly.pdbx_seq_one_letter_code
_entity_poly.pdbx_strand_id
1 'polypeptide(L)'
;MRVALISPYALSVFGGAQEQVLAMSRELSRRGHDVLIVTPDASDPTNYDTPAHVLRFGLLVKLPANGSRAPLTLSPWAARAAARAVAAFKPDVVHFHEPFAPLIGWSVLRAHEAPAVATFHRSGEGPATRLTRPVLRSLARGLDEVAAVSEAAADTMGAACGRTPVVLFNGFELDRFVATPRERSDETLLVTLGRFEQRKGVAHAINAVRAHNAKGEDQWRLVVLGDGPQRRTLESLAGHDEMIVLAGAPSDEQKRAWLRRADALIAPALHGESFGLILLEGMASETTVVASDISGYRDAAGGYALLVPPGDDSALEAGIVFALANETPARIAAARRHAQAWSMTTLMDAYLELYAKAGQHYSRSR
;
A
#
# COMPACT_ATOMS: atom_id res chain seq x y z
N MET A 1 -5.20 13.71 21.09
CA MET A 1 -4.96 12.35 21.63
C MET A 1 -3.50 11.97 21.41
N ARG A 2 -3.00 11.05 22.23
CA ARG A 2 -1.71 10.39 22.05
C ARG A 2 -1.93 9.05 21.39
N VAL A 3 -1.42 8.86 20.19
CA VAL A 3 -1.64 7.66 19.37
C VAL A 3 -0.32 6.91 19.19
N ALA A 4 -0.28 5.64 19.58
CA ALA A 4 0.87 4.77 19.30
C ALA A 4 0.58 3.87 18.10
N LEU A 5 1.29 4.07 17.00
CA LEU A 5 1.23 3.24 15.79
C LEU A 5 2.31 2.15 15.87
N ILE A 6 1.90 0.89 15.87
CA ILE A 6 2.81 -0.26 15.96
C ILE A 6 2.95 -0.88 14.58
N SER A 7 4.09 -0.65 13.93
CA SER A 7 4.46 -1.30 12.69
C SER A 7 5.34 -2.53 12.97
N PRO A 8 4.94 -3.75 12.59
CA PRO A 8 5.80 -4.92 12.74
C PRO A 8 6.90 -4.97 11.69
N TYR A 9 6.73 -4.21 10.60
CA TYR A 9 7.66 -4.18 9.47
C TYR A 9 8.54 -2.93 9.55
N ALA A 10 9.83 -3.10 9.24
CA ALA A 10 10.77 -1.99 9.20
C ALA A 10 10.36 -0.97 8.14
N LEU A 11 10.29 0.30 8.52
CA LEU A 11 9.95 1.40 7.62
C LEU A 11 11.03 1.65 6.56
N SER A 12 12.28 1.23 6.82
CA SER A 12 13.40 1.26 5.86
C SER A 12 13.19 0.40 4.60
N VAL A 13 12.19 -0.50 4.63
CA VAL A 13 11.85 -1.34 3.48
C VAL A 13 10.52 -0.88 2.89
N PHE A 14 10.55 -0.43 1.64
CA PHE A 14 9.35 0.04 0.95
C PHE A 14 8.25 -1.03 0.89
N GLY A 15 7.02 -0.66 1.25
CA GLY A 15 5.84 -1.52 1.21
C GLY A 15 4.57 -0.78 1.57
N GLY A 16 3.42 -1.26 1.07
CA GLY A 16 2.12 -0.58 1.25
C GLY A 16 1.70 -0.39 2.71
N ALA A 17 2.00 -1.37 3.60
CA ALA A 17 1.69 -1.24 5.01
C ALA A 17 2.55 -0.17 5.71
N GLN A 18 3.84 -0.07 5.34
CA GLN A 18 4.76 0.94 5.87
C GLN A 18 4.36 2.35 5.41
N GLU A 19 4.03 2.50 4.13
CA GLU A 19 3.53 3.77 3.59
C GLU A 19 2.24 4.21 4.29
N GLN A 20 1.34 3.26 4.55
CA GLN A 20 0.10 3.53 5.29
C GLN A 20 0.37 4.03 6.71
N VAL A 21 1.33 3.43 7.43
CA VAL A 21 1.73 3.89 8.78
C VAL A 21 2.24 5.33 8.74
N LEU A 22 3.12 5.64 7.78
CA LEU A 22 3.68 6.98 7.63
C LEU A 22 2.60 8.01 7.24
N ALA A 23 1.74 7.69 6.29
CA ALA A 23 0.65 8.57 5.85
C ALA A 23 -0.35 8.83 6.98
N MET A 24 -0.73 7.79 7.74
CA MET A 24 -1.58 7.95 8.93
C MET A 24 -0.91 8.82 10.00
N SER A 25 0.39 8.66 10.21
CA SER A 25 1.11 9.47 11.21
C SER A 25 1.14 10.94 10.85
N ARG A 26 1.33 11.27 9.56
CA ARG A 26 1.29 12.65 9.06
C ARG A 26 -0.10 13.27 9.23
N GLU A 27 -1.14 12.54 8.85
CA GLU A 27 -2.53 13.03 8.95
C GLU A 27 -2.98 13.21 10.41
N LEU A 28 -2.64 12.26 11.30
CA LEU A 28 -2.91 12.39 12.74
C LEU A 28 -2.19 13.60 13.34
N SER A 29 -0.91 13.80 13.00
CA SER A 29 -0.13 14.97 13.45
C SER A 29 -0.70 16.28 12.91
N ARG A 30 -1.14 16.31 11.63
CA ARG A 30 -1.81 17.47 11.02
C ARG A 30 -3.11 17.85 11.75
N ARG A 31 -3.79 16.86 12.33
CA ARG A 31 -4.99 17.05 13.17
C ARG A 31 -4.68 17.41 14.63
N GLY A 32 -3.41 17.62 14.98
CA GLY A 32 -2.98 18.01 16.32
C GLY A 32 -2.89 16.85 17.33
N HIS A 33 -2.77 15.60 16.84
CA HIS A 33 -2.51 14.46 17.70
C HIS A 33 -1.02 14.25 17.91
N ASP A 34 -0.62 13.80 19.10
CA ASP A 34 0.75 13.40 19.43
C ASP A 34 0.94 11.92 19.00
N VAL A 35 1.89 11.66 18.12
CA VAL A 35 2.02 10.35 17.47
C VAL A 35 3.38 9.73 17.74
N LEU A 36 3.37 8.48 18.22
CA LEU A 36 4.54 7.63 18.35
C LEU A 36 4.45 6.48 17.34
N ILE A 37 5.48 6.29 16.52
CA ILE A 37 5.64 5.09 15.69
C ILE A 37 6.67 4.17 16.32
N VAL A 38 6.31 2.90 16.47
CA VAL A 38 7.20 1.83 16.92
C VAL A 38 7.43 0.86 15.77
N THR A 39 8.70 0.64 15.39
CA THR A 39 9.08 -0.14 14.21
C THR A 39 10.36 -0.95 14.46
N PRO A 40 10.61 -2.05 13.72
CA PRO A 40 11.91 -2.70 13.68
C PRO A 40 13.02 -1.82 13.08
N ASP A 41 14.25 -2.35 13.12
CA ASP A 41 15.46 -1.82 12.50
C ASP A 41 16.07 -0.63 13.23
N ALA A 42 16.71 -0.93 14.38
CA ALA A 42 17.44 0.08 15.15
C ALA A 42 18.65 0.70 14.41
N SER A 43 19.11 0.06 13.33
CA SER A 43 20.24 0.54 12.51
C SER A 43 19.83 1.49 11.38
N ASP A 44 18.51 1.66 11.13
CA ASP A 44 18.00 2.53 10.08
C ASP A 44 18.27 4.01 10.40
N PRO A 45 19.10 4.72 9.61
CA PRO A 45 19.42 6.12 9.82
C PRO A 45 18.38 7.08 9.23
N THR A 46 17.36 6.56 8.53
CA THR A 46 16.44 7.40 7.74
C THR A 46 15.66 8.35 8.62
N ASN A 47 15.68 9.62 8.28
CA ASN A 47 14.74 10.60 8.83
C ASN A 47 13.50 10.60 7.96
N TYR A 48 12.42 9.97 8.44
CA TYR A 48 11.17 9.89 7.70
C TYR A 48 10.45 11.23 7.68
N ASP A 49 9.83 11.55 6.55
CA ASP A 49 8.98 12.73 6.39
C ASP A 49 7.69 12.55 7.20
N THR A 50 7.79 12.72 8.51
CA THR A 50 6.69 12.68 9.46
C THR A 50 7.01 13.48 10.72
N PRO A 51 6.06 14.26 11.29
CA PRO A 51 6.22 14.90 12.59
C PRO A 51 6.19 13.93 13.77
N ALA A 52 5.81 12.66 13.55
CA ALA A 52 5.71 11.65 14.59
C ALA A 52 7.07 11.27 15.17
N HIS A 53 7.09 10.91 16.46
CA HIS A 53 8.27 10.31 17.08
C HIS A 53 8.44 8.87 16.58
N VAL A 54 9.57 8.56 15.94
CA VAL A 54 9.86 7.21 15.41
C VAL A 54 10.88 6.52 16.30
N LEU A 55 10.45 5.45 16.99
CA LEU A 55 11.32 4.61 17.80
C LEU A 55 11.57 3.27 17.11
N ARG A 56 12.84 2.91 16.95
CA ARG A 56 13.31 1.74 16.22
C ARG A 56 13.92 0.73 17.18
N PHE A 57 13.57 -0.56 17.00
CA PHE A 57 13.97 -1.62 17.93
C PHE A 57 14.53 -2.83 17.21
N GLY A 58 15.70 -3.31 17.67
CA GLY A 58 16.33 -4.55 17.23
C GLY A 58 16.92 -4.50 15.83
N LEU A 59 17.57 -5.59 15.47
CA LEU A 59 18.17 -5.77 14.15
C LEU A 59 17.14 -6.33 13.17
N LEU A 60 17.28 -5.93 11.90
CA LEU A 60 16.42 -6.37 10.82
C LEU A 60 16.70 -7.80 10.39
N VAL A 61 15.65 -8.62 10.31
CA VAL A 61 15.68 -9.97 9.72
C VAL A 61 14.58 -10.03 8.65
N LYS A 62 14.95 -10.49 7.45
CA LYS A 62 13.99 -10.64 6.33
C LYS A 62 13.51 -12.09 6.26
N LEU A 63 12.29 -12.36 6.72
CA LEU A 63 11.69 -13.70 6.69
C LEU A 63 10.81 -13.90 5.44
N PRO A 64 10.79 -15.09 4.83
CA PRO A 64 9.85 -15.41 3.75
C PRO A 64 8.40 -15.31 4.25
N ALA A 65 7.55 -14.57 3.53
CA ALA A 65 6.13 -14.43 3.84
C ALA A 65 5.33 -14.22 2.55
N ASN A 66 4.42 -15.15 2.24
CA ASN A 66 3.46 -15.06 1.12
C ASN A 66 4.04 -14.54 -0.21
N GLY A 67 5.13 -15.16 -0.68
CA GLY A 67 5.80 -14.75 -1.94
C GLY A 67 6.65 -13.49 -1.86
N SER A 68 6.79 -12.88 -0.67
CA SER A 68 7.63 -11.72 -0.38
C SER A 68 8.54 -11.99 0.81
N ARG A 69 9.29 -10.98 1.27
CA ARG A 69 10.10 -11.04 2.49
C ARG A 69 9.64 -10.01 3.49
N ALA A 70 9.17 -10.46 4.66
CA ALA A 70 8.75 -9.59 5.76
C ALA A 70 9.98 -9.09 6.53
N PRO A 71 10.21 -7.77 6.60
CA PRO A 71 11.32 -7.16 7.33
C PRO A 71 10.94 -6.98 8.81
N LEU A 72 11.30 -7.96 9.64
CA LEU A 72 10.94 -8.03 11.06
C LEU A 72 12.19 -7.94 11.96
N THR A 73 11.99 -7.82 13.28
CA THR A 73 13.01 -8.16 14.27
C THR A 73 12.62 -9.42 15.04
N LEU A 74 13.60 -10.27 15.36
CA LEU A 74 13.41 -11.50 16.14
C LEU A 74 14.01 -11.38 17.55
N SER A 75 14.28 -10.17 18.05
CA SER A 75 14.85 -9.92 19.38
C SER A 75 13.75 -9.79 20.45
N PRO A 76 13.67 -10.71 21.43
CA PRO A 76 12.76 -10.58 22.57
C PRO A 76 13.07 -9.37 23.44
N TRP A 77 14.34 -8.96 23.51
CA TRP A 77 14.76 -7.77 24.25
C TRP A 77 14.24 -6.50 23.57
N ALA A 78 14.35 -6.43 22.24
CA ALA A 78 13.79 -5.35 21.44
C ALA A 78 12.26 -5.24 21.62
N ALA A 79 11.57 -6.37 21.61
CA ALA A 79 10.13 -6.43 21.82
C ALA A 79 9.71 -5.91 23.22
N ARG A 80 10.45 -6.28 24.27
CA ARG A 80 10.22 -5.75 25.64
C ARG A 80 10.55 -4.27 25.75
N ALA A 81 11.60 -3.80 25.08
CA ALA A 81 11.95 -2.39 25.04
C ALA A 81 10.87 -1.56 24.34
N ALA A 82 10.35 -2.06 23.22
CA ALA A 82 9.23 -1.45 22.50
C ALA A 82 7.98 -1.33 23.39
N ALA A 83 7.61 -2.40 24.10
CA ALA A 83 6.46 -2.37 25.02
C ALA A 83 6.65 -1.33 26.13
N ARG A 84 7.85 -1.23 26.71
CA ARG A 84 8.16 -0.22 27.73
C ARG A 84 8.10 1.20 27.17
N ALA A 85 8.55 1.41 25.95
CA ALA A 85 8.49 2.72 25.28
C ALA A 85 7.04 3.15 25.04
N VAL A 86 6.17 2.23 24.59
CA VAL A 86 4.73 2.49 24.44
C VAL A 86 4.08 2.83 25.80
N ALA A 87 4.39 2.07 26.85
CA ALA A 87 3.87 2.36 28.19
C ALA A 87 4.35 3.72 28.71
N ALA A 88 5.62 4.09 28.50
CA ALA A 88 6.15 5.41 28.88
C ALA A 88 5.51 6.56 28.08
N PHE A 89 5.12 6.32 26.84
CA PHE A 89 4.38 7.27 26.02
C PHE A 89 2.95 7.52 26.53
N LYS A 90 2.35 6.61 27.31
CA LYS A 90 0.98 6.68 27.84
C LYS A 90 -0.04 7.04 26.75
N PRO A 91 -0.22 6.19 25.74
CA PRO A 91 -1.12 6.47 24.63
C PRO A 91 -2.59 6.46 25.09
N ASP A 92 -3.42 7.28 24.45
CA ASP A 92 -4.89 7.19 24.55
C ASP A 92 -5.44 6.03 23.72
N VAL A 93 -4.70 5.62 22.68
CA VAL A 93 -5.01 4.45 21.83
C VAL A 93 -3.73 3.84 21.27
N VAL A 94 -3.69 2.52 21.18
CA VAL A 94 -2.63 1.76 20.50
C VAL A 94 -3.20 1.17 19.23
N HIS A 95 -2.63 1.55 18.08
CA HIS A 95 -3.07 1.04 16.79
C HIS A 95 -1.99 0.13 16.20
N PHE A 96 -2.33 -1.14 16.03
CA PHE A 96 -1.47 -2.17 15.50
C PHE A 96 -1.70 -2.36 14.00
N HIS A 97 -0.64 -2.31 13.20
CA HIS A 97 -0.66 -2.81 11.84
C HIS A 97 -0.14 -4.26 11.85
N GLU A 98 -0.90 -5.20 11.28
CA GLU A 98 -0.58 -6.63 11.31
C GLU A 98 -0.21 -7.14 12.72
N PRO A 99 -1.12 -7.09 13.71
CA PRO A 99 -0.83 -7.38 15.12
C PRO A 99 -0.30 -8.78 15.37
N PHE A 100 -0.51 -9.71 14.43
CA PHE A 100 -0.09 -11.11 14.55
C PHE A 100 1.32 -11.37 14.03
N ALA A 101 1.98 -10.37 13.48
CA ALA A 101 3.41 -10.46 13.24
C ALA A 101 4.15 -10.56 14.59
N PRO A 102 5.11 -11.52 14.71
CA PRO A 102 5.65 -11.92 16.01
C PRO A 102 6.51 -10.83 16.66
N LEU A 103 6.64 -10.96 17.98
CA LEU A 103 7.50 -10.26 18.92
C LEU A 103 7.08 -8.83 19.24
N ILE A 104 7.37 -7.79 18.44
CA ILE A 104 7.03 -6.40 18.83
C ILE A 104 5.52 -6.28 19.06
N GLY A 105 4.69 -6.64 18.06
CA GLY A 105 3.23 -6.60 18.16
C GLY A 105 2.71 -7.37 19.37
N TRP A 106 3.16 -8.61 19.55
CA TRP A 106 2.72 -9.47 20.67
C TRP A 106 3.15 -8.93 22.05
N SER A 107 4.36 -8.35 22.14
CA SER A 107 4.86 -7.80 23.41
C SER A 107 4.08 -6.56 23.83
N VAL A 108 3.82 -5.65 22.88
CA VAL A 108 3.00 -4.47 23.12
C VAL A 108 1.56 -4.86 23.42
N LEU A 109 0.96 -5.80 22.64
CA LEU A 109 -0.42 -6.25 22.81
C LEU A 109 -0.70 -6.91 24.18
N ARG A 110 0.33 -7.51 24.80
CA ARG A 110 0.22 -8.08 26.16
C ARG A 110 0.49 -7.08 27.27
N ALA A 111 1.09 -5.94 26.98
CA ALA A 111 1.57 -5.00 27.98
C ALA A 111 0.86 -3.64 27.93
N HIS A 112 0.02 -3.36 26.91
CA HIS A 112 -0.66 -2.08 26.80
C HIS A 112 -1.78 -1.91 27.84
N GLU A 113 -2.00 -0.67 28.25
CA GLU A 113 -3.05 -0.26 29.20
C GLU A 113 -3.98 0.79 28.57
N ALA A 114 -4.15 0.80 27.26
CA ALA A 114 -4.98 1.72 26.51
C ALA A 114 -5.85 0.93 25.51
N PRO A 115 -6.96 1.50 25.00
CA PRO A 115 -7.74 0.91 23.92
C PRO A 115 -6.86 0.49 22.74
N ALA A 116 -7.13 -0.71 22.20
CA ALA A 116 -6.32 -1.33 21.15
C ALA A 116 -7.13 -1.53 19.87
N VAL A 117 -6.63 -0.96 18.78
CA VAL A 117 -7.18 -1.13 17.43
C VAL A 117 -6.17 -1.86 16.56
N ALA A 118 -6.64 -2.70 15.65
CA ALA A 118 -5.75 -3.37 14.70
C ALA A 118 -6.22 -3.18 13.26
N THR A 119 -5.25 -3.06 12.34
CA THR A 119 -5.48 -3.10 10.90
C THR A 119 -4.72 -4.25 10.26
N PHE A 120 -5.45 -5.05 9.49
CA PHE A 120 -4.91 -6.17 8.72
C PHE A 120 -4.74 -5.79 7.25
N HIS A 121 -3.52 -5.98 6.74
CA HIS A 121 -3.15 -5.64 5.36
C HIS A 121 -3.05 -6.88 4.47
N ARG A 122 -2.98 -8.07 5.06
CA ARG A 122 -2.70 -9.31 4.35
C ARG A 122 -3.98 -10.07 4.02
N SER A 123 -4.13 -10.47 2.77
CA SER A 123 -5.10 -11.46 2.30
C SER A 123 -4.44 -12.82 2.04
N GLY A 124 -5.25 -13.90 2.14
CA GLY A 124 -4.83 -15.27 1.90
C GLY A 124 -4.37 -16.03 3.14
N GLU A 125 -4.98 -17.20 3.38
CA GLU A 125 -4.62 -18.12 4.45
C GLU A 125 -3.51 -19.07 4.02
N GLY A 126 -2.35 -18.99 4.71
CA GLY A 126 -1.33 -20.02 4.62
C GLY A 126 -1.57 -21.15 5.64
N PRO A 127 -0.93 -22.34 5.44
CA PRO A 127 -1.00 -23.45 6.41
C PRO A 127 -0.59 -23.04 7.84
N ALA A 128 0.40 -22.14 7.95
CA ALA A 128 0.87 -21.61 9.23
C ALA A 128 -0.22 -20.83 9.97
N THR A 129 -1.02 -20.04 9.27
CA THR A 129 -2.13 -19.28 9.87
C THR A 129 -3.19 -20.21 10.44
N ARG A 130 -3.51 -21.31 9.74
CA ARG A 130 -4.46 -22.33 10.22
C ARG A 130 -3.98 -23.02 11.48
N LEU A 131 -2.71 -23.42 11.51
CA LEU A 131 -2.12 -24.08 12.67
C LEU A 131 -2.04 -23.18 13.89
N THR A 132 -1.81 -21.89 13.70
CA THR A 132 -1.66 -20.90 14.79
C THR A 132 -2.97 -20.23 15.23
N ARG A 133 -4.11 -20.53 14.62
CA ARG A 133 -5.43 -19.95 14.95
C ARG A 133 -5.76 -19.86 16.45
N PRO A 134 -5.51 -20.88 17.30
CA PRO A 134 -5.82 -20.77 18.73
C PRO A 134 -5.00 -19.66 19.42
N VAL A 135 -3.73 -19.50 19.03
CA VAL A 135 -2.85 -18.44 19.54
C VAL A 135 -3.32 -17.08 19.03
N LEU A 136 -3.65 -16.99 17.73
CA LEU A 136 -4.15 -15.74 17.13
C LEU A 136 -5.47 -15.28 17.78
N ARG A 137 -6.40 -16.20 18.04
CA ARG A 137 -7.64 -15.90 18.78
C ARG A 137 -7.39 -15.44 20.21
N SER A 138 -6.40 -16.02 20.87
CA SER A 138 -6.00 -15.57 22.21
C SER A 138 -5.43 -14.15 22.18
N LEU A 139 -4.59 -13.83 21.20
CA LEU A 139 -4.05 -12.49 20.98
C LEU A 139 -5.16 -11.48 20.60
N ALA A 140 -6.10 -11.90 19.76
CA ALA A 140 -7.21 -11.05 19.32
C ALA A 140 -8.13 -10.57 20.47
N ARG A 141 -8.15 -11.27 21.61
CA ARG A 141 -8.89 -10.83 22.81
C ARG A 141 -8.33 -9.54 23.41
N GLY A 142 -7.07 -9.21 23.14
CA GLY A 142 -6.46 -7.95 23.56
C GLY A 142 -6.75 -6.78 22.62
N LEU A 143 -7.54 -6.98 21.56
CA LEU A 143 -7.95 -5.94 20.62
C LEU A 143 -9.39 -5.54 20.92
N ASP A 144 -9.66 -4.24 21.01
CA ASP A 144 -11.03 -3.71 21.23
C ASP A 144 -11.76 -3.59 19.89
N GLU A 145 -11.08 -3.11 18.83
CA GLU A 145 -11.61 -3.00 17.48
C GLU A 145 -10.64 -3.53 16.43
N VAL A 146 -11.20 -4.04 15.32
CA VAL A 146 -10.40 -4.60 14.23
C VAL A 146 -10.88 -4.08 12.87
N ALA A 147 -9.94 -3.70 12.03
CA ALA A 147 -10.15 -3.28 10.66
C ALA A 147 -9.32 -4.13 9.68
N ALA A 148 -9.71 -4.13 8.42
CA ALA A 148 -8.96 -4.75 7.33
C ALA A 148 -8.98 -3.84 6.10
N VAL A 149 -7.91 -3.85 5.32
CA VAL A 149 -7.77 -2.96 4.16
C VAL A 149 -8.55 -3.41 2.90
N SER A 150 -9.18 -4.58 2.95
CA SER A 150 -10.01 -5.11 1.87
C SER A 150 -10.91 -6.22 2.41
N GLU A 151 -11.98 -6.55 1.67
CA GLU A 151 -12.85 -7.69 1.97
C GLU A 151 -12.05 -9.00 2.07
N ALA A 152 -11.13 -9.23 1.14
CA ALA A 152 -10.27 -10.42 1.16
C ALA A 152 -9.38 -10.51 2.41
N ALA A 153 -8.90 -9.38 2.94
CA ALA A 153 -8.17 -9.33 4.19
C ALA A 153 -9.11 -9.52 5.39
N ALA A 154 -10.33 -8.95 5.34
CA ALA A 154 -11.34 -9.11 6.37
C ALA A 154 -11.77 -10.58 6.51
N ASP A 155 -12.05 -11.27 5.41
CA ASP A 155 -12.40 -12.70 5.40
C ASP A 155 -11.28 -13.56 6.01
N THR A 156 -10.05 -13.33 5.54
CA THR A 156 -8.87 -14.07 5.98
C THR A 156 -8.66 -13.93 7.49
N MET A 157 -8.69 -12.70 7.98
CA MET A 157 -8.37 -12.39 9.37
C MET A 157 -9.55 -12.55 10.30
N GLY A 158 -10.77 -12.36 9.81
CA GLY A 158 -12.00 -12.66 10.54
C GLY A 158 -12.07 -14.12 10.95
N ALA A 159 -11.76 -15.04 10.04
CA ALA A 159 -11.65 -16.47 10.35
C ALA A 159 -10.54 -16.79 11.37
N ALA A 160 -9.41 -16.08 11.33
CA ALA A 160 -8.31 -16.26 12.26
C ALA A 160 -8.61 -15.67 13.65
N CYS A 161 -9.24 -14.49 13.71
CA CYS A 161 -9.54 -13.78 14.98
C CYS A 161 -10.83 -14.26 15.63
N GLY A 162 -11.79 -14.83 14.88
CA GLY A 162 -13.15 -15.08 15.33
C GLY A 162 -13.98 -13.79 15.51
N ARG A 163 -13.64 -12.72 14.77
CA ARG A 163 -14.33 -11.41 14.74
C ARG A 163 -14.39 -10.93 13.29
N THR A 164 -15.40 -10.16 12.94
CA THR A 164 -15.51 -9.54 11.60
C THR A 164 -14.85 -8.17 11.64
N PRO A 165 -13.72 -7.97 10.92
CA PRO A 165 -13.11 -6.65 10.81
C PRO A 165 -14.00 -5.68 10.01
N VAL A 166 -13.97 -4.40 10.39
CA VAL A 166 -14.53 -3.33 9.55
C VAL A 166 -13.59 -3.14 8.34
N VAL A 167 -14.12 -3.08 7.14
CA VAL A 167 -13.31 -2.82 5.96
C VAL A 167 -13.04 -1.32 5.86
N LEU A 168 -11.77 -0.94 6.05
CA LEU A 168 -11.26 0.41 5.91
C LEU A 168 -10.08 0.34 4.93
N PHE A 169 -10.35 0.66 3.69
CA PHE A 169 -9.35 0.58 2.63
C PHE A 169 -8.13 1.48 2.90
N ASN A 170 -7.02 1.22 2.20
CA ASN A 170 -5.85 2.07 2.32
C ASN A 170 -6.12 3.47 1.78
N GLY A 171 -5.86 4.48 2.59
CA GLY A 171 -5.89 5.87 2.17
C GLY A 171 -4.58 6.31 1.54
N PHE A 172 -4.64 7.32 0.69
CA PHE A 172 -3.45 7.96 0.16
C PHE A 172 -3.50 9.48 0.35
N GLU A 173 -2.34 10.11 0.33
CA GLU A 173 -2.20 11.55 0.57
C GLU A 173 -2.49 12.33 -0.72
N LEU A 174 -3.77 12.57 -0.98
CA LEU A 174 -4.26 13.25 -2.19
C LEU A 174 -3.53 14.57 -2.46
N ASP A 175 -3.28 15.36 -1.41
CA ASP A 175 -2.66 16.68 -1.51
C ASP A 175 -1.23 16.63 -2.09
N ARG A 176 -0.57 15.47 -2.00
CA ARG A 176 0.75 15.25 -2.61
C ARG A 176 0.68 15.07 -4.13
N PHE A 177 -0.50 14.82 -4.69
CA PHE A 177 -0.77 14.70 -6.13
C PHE A 177 -1.42 15.96 -6.70
N VAL A 178 -1.12 17.14 -6.12
CA VAL A 178 -1.65 18.42 -6.57
C VAL A 178 -1.25 18.69 -8.01
N ALA A 179 -2.21 19.22 -8.75
CA ALA A 179 -2.11 19.56 -10.16
C ALA A 179 -1.05 20.65 -10.44
N THR A 180 0.17 20.23 -10.74
CA THR A 180 1.04 21.06 -11.57
C THR A 180 0.52 20.99 -13.02
N PRO A 181 0.63 22.07 -13.83
CA PRO A 181 0.25 21.99 -15.23
C PRO A 181 0.95 20.80 -15.91
N ARG A 182 0.20 20.03 -16.69
CA ARG A 182 0.74 18.88 -17.42
C ARG A 182 1.52 19.41 -18.62
N GLU A 183 2.81 19.15 -18.65
CA GLU A 183 3.60 19.32 -19.87
C GLU A 183 3.28 18.15 -20.81
N ARG A 184 2.52 18.42 -21.87
CA ARG A 184 2.27 17.44 -22.93
C ARG A 184 3.48 17.36 -23.84
N SER A 185 3.91 16.14 -24.12
CA SER A 185 4.87 15.78 -25.16
C SER A 185 4.12 15.42 -26.44
N ASP A 186 4.78 15.53 -27.58
CA ASP A 186 4.25 15.01 -28.85
C ASP A 186 4.28 13.46 -28.87
N GLU A 187 5.00 12.82 -27.94
CA GLU A 187 5.05 11.37 -27.76
C GLU A 187 4.02 10.91 -26.72
N THR A 188 3.29 9.84 -27.02
CA THR A 188 2.42 9.18 -26.04
C THR A 188 3.26 8.51 -24.94
N LEU A 189 3.21 9.04 -23.73
CA LEU A 189 3.98 8.55 -22.58
C LEU A 189 3.13 7.62 -21.71
N LEU A 190 3.55 6.37 -21.63
CA LEU A 190 2.99 5.36 -20.73
C LEU A 190 3.93 5.14 -19.54
N VAL A 191 3.35 4.96 -18.35
CA VAL A 191 4.11 4.66 -17.14
C VAL A 191 3.58 3.37 -16.53
N THR A 192 4.47 2.47 -16.14
CA THR A 192 4.14 1.36 -15.24
C THR A 192 5.06 1.39 -14.04
N LEU A 193 4.54 1.04 -12.87
CA LEU A 193 5.35 1.07 -11.65
C LEU A 193 5.00 -0.05 -10.68
N GLY A 194 6.04 -0.54 -10.01
CA GLY A 194 5.92 -1.58 -9.00
C GLY A 194 7.21 -2.35 -8.79
N ARG A 195 7.18 -3.28 -7.83
CA ARG A 195 8.31 -4.19 -7.67
C ARG A 195 8.44 -5.11 -8.87
N PHE A 196 9.65 -5.35 -9.35
CA PHE A 196 9.90 -6.26 -10.47
C PHE A 196 9.76 -7.72 -10.03
N GLU A 197 8.52 -8.11 -9.76
CA GLU A 197 8.06 -9.46 -9.42
C GLU A 197 7.14 -9.96 -10.54
N GLN A 198 7.15 -11.26 -10.81
CA GLN A 198 6.34 -11.87 -11.89
C GLN A 198 4.86 -11.52 -11.77
N ARG A 199 4.32 -11.56 -10.54
CA ARG A 199 2.91 -11.22 -10.29
C ARG A 199 2.51 -9.79 -10.66
N LYS A 200 3.48 -8.85 -10.78
CA LYS A 200 3.24 -7.45 -11.18
C LYS A 200 3.08 -7.27 -12.69
N GLY A 201 3.38 -8.29 -13.47
CA GLY A 201 3.07 -8.33 -14.89
C GLY A 201 3.78 -7.29 -15.76
N VAL A 202 4.89 -6.69 -15.31
CA VAL A 202 5.61 -5.62 -16.05
C VAL A 202 6.01 -6.08 -17.45
N ALA A 203 6.33 -7.36 -17.63
CA ALA A 203 6.64 -7.93 -18.94
C ALA A 203 5.49 -7.77 -19.94
N HIS A 204 4.23 -7.87 -19.49
CA HIS A 204 3.05 -7.69 -20.34
C HIS A 204 2.92 -6.25 -20.85
N ALA A 205 3.26 -5.25 -20.02
CA ALA A 205 3.31 -3.86 -20.47
C ALA A 205 4.39 -3.64 -21.56
N ILE A 206 5.57 -4.22 -21.36
CA ILE A 206 6.66 -4.15 -22.37
C ILE A 206 6.22 -4.80 -23.67
N ASN A 207 5.63 -5.99 -23.62
CA ASN A 207 5.17 -6.72 -24.80
C ASN A 207 4.07 -5.94 -25.55
N ALA A 208 3.07 -5.41 -24.83
CA ALA A 208 1.99 -4.62 -25.42
C ALA A 208 2.51 -3.39 -26.17
N VAL A 209 3.46 -2.64 -25.55
CA VAL A 209 4.08 -1.47 -26.17
C VAL A 209 4.88 -1.86 -27.42
N ARG A 210 5.69 -2.92 -27.35
CA ARG A 210 6.46 -3.40 -28.52
C ARG A 210 5.56 -3.85 -29.65
N ALA A 211 4.47 -4.57 -29.35
CA ALA A 211 3.50 -5.01 -30.35
C ALA A 211 2.82 -3.81 -31.04
N HIS A 212 2.49 -2.78 -30.28
CA HIS A 212 1.92 -1.54 -30.82
C HIS A 212 2.92 -0.80 -31.71
N ASN A 213 4.12 -0.53 -31.21
CA ASN A 213 5.15 0.21 -31.95
C ASN A 213 5.59 -0.51 -33.25
N ALA A 214 5.53 -1.84 -33.28
CA ALA A 214 5.83 -2.62 -34.46
C ALA A 214 4.81 -2.41 -35.60
N LYS A 215 3.61 -1.87 -35.35
CA LYS A 215 2.61 -1.55 -36.38
C LYS A 215 2.95 -0.28 -37.16
N GLY A 216 3.88 0.55 -36.63
CA GLY A 216 4.37 1.75 -37.30
C GLY A 216 3.42 2.95 -37.27
N GLU A 217 2.40 2.90 -36.40
CA GLU A 217 1.50 4.02 -36.10
C GLU A 217 2.11 4.94 -35.05
N ASP A 218 1.28 5.61 -34.25
CA ASP A 218 1.75 6.47 -33.17
C ASP A 218 2.65 5.69 -32.20
N GLN A 219 3.84 6.21 -31.94
CA GLN A 219 4.83 5.54 -31.10
C GLN A 219 4.54 5.77 -29.62
N TRP A 220 4.55 4.71 -28.83
CA TRP A 220 4.44 4.77 -27.39
C TRP A 220 5.81 4.68 -26.71
N ARG A 221 6.08 5.61 -25.81
CA ARG A 221 7.19 5.51 -24.87
C ARG A 221 6.73 4.91 -23.56
N LEU A 222 7.37 3.85 -23.09
CA LEU A 222 7.10 3.22 -21.80
C LEU A 222 8.21 3.53 -20.78
N VAL A 223 7.85 4.15 -19.68
CA VAL A 223 8.75 4.30 -18.53
C VAL A 223 8.34 3.30 -17.44
N VAL A 224 9.28 2.41 -17.09
CA VAL A 224 9.12 1.35 -16.12
C VAL A 224 9.82 1.76 -14.83
N LEU A 225 9.03 2.03 -13.78
CA LEU A 225 9.50 2.49 -12.49
C LEU A 225 9.48 1.35 -11.48
N GLY A 226 10.62 1.04 -10.89
CA GLY A 226 10.73 0.01 -9.88
C GLY A 226 12.06 -0.73 -9.88
N ASP A 227 12.15 -1.73 -9.02
CA ASP A 227 13.26 -2.65 -8.94
C ASP A 227 12.79 -4.00 -8.36
N GLY A 228 13.58 -5.04 -8.54
CA GLY A 228 13.26 -6.35 -7.98
C GLY A 228 13.93 -7.53 -8.70
N PRO A 229 13.56 -8.76 -8.29
CA PRO A 229 14.22 -9.97 -8.79
C PRO A 229 14.21 -10.14 -10.30
N GLN A 230 13.20 -9.61 -10.99
CA GLN A 230 13.07 -9.72 -12.45
C GLN A 230 13.81 -8.65 -13.24
N ARG A 231 14.57 -7.75 -12.60
CA ARG A 231 15.25 -6.64 -13.29
C ARG A 231 15.99 -7.09 -14.55
N ARG A 232 16.88 -8.08 -14.44
CA ARG A 232 17.65 -8.59 -15.58
C ARG A 232 16.77 -9.16 -16.69
N THR A 233 15.70 -9.85 -16.34
CA THR A 233 14.75 -10.41 -17.31
C THR A 233 14.03 -9.29 -18.07
N LEU A 234 13.60 -8.24 -17.37
CA LEU A 234 12.94 -7.10 -17.98
C LEU A 234 13.89 -6.26 -18.84
N GLU A 235 15.14 -6.07 -18.41
CA GLU A 235 16.20 -5.44 -19.20
C GLU A 235 16.47 -6.22 -20.49
N SER A 236 16.57 -7.55 -20.41
CA SER A 236 16.71 -8.40 -21.59
C SER A 236 15.49 -8.34 -22.51
N LEU A 237 14.28 -8.26 -21.95
CA LEU A 237 13.03 -8.15 -22.71
C LEU A 237 12.92 -6.78 -23.41
N ALA A 238 13.28 -5.69 -22.74
CA ALA A 238 13.32 -4.35 -23.33
C ALA A 238 14.38 -4.26 -24.45
N GLY A 239 15.50 -4.97 -24.26
CA GLY A 239 16.59 -4.99 -25.24
C GLY A 239 17.23 -3.61 -25.41
N HIS A 240 17.45 -3.20 -26.67
CA HIS A 240 17.97 -1.88 -27.04
C HIS A 240 16.87 -0.93 -27.53
N ASP A 241 15.62 -1.19 -27.18
CA ASP A 241 14.49 -0.35 -27.59
C ASP A 241 14.50 0.96 -26.79
N GLU A 242 14.83 2.07 -27.45
CA GLU A 242 14.90 3.40 -26.84
C GLU A 242 13.53 3.91 -26.35
N MET A 243 12.43 3.30 -26.83
CA MET A 243 11.08 3.62 -26.41
C MET A 243 10.72 2.97 -25.06
N ILE A 244 11.55 2.06 -24.53
CA ILE A 244 11.31 1.36 -23.27
C ILE A 244 12.43 1.64 -22.26
N VAL A 245 12.12 2.43 -21.24
CA VAL A 245 13.09 2.90 -20.25
C VAL A 245 12.82 2.29 -18.87
N LEU A 246 13.75 1.46 -18.38
CA LEU A 246 13.72 0.98 -16.99
C LEU A 246 14.43 2.01 -16.09
N ALA A 247 13.67 2.93 -15.52
CA ALA A 247 14.21 4.09 -14.79
C ALA A 247 14.59 3.80 -13.32
N GLY A 248 14.45 2.54 -12.86
CA GLY A 248 14.78 2.16 -11.48
C GLY A 248 13.69 2.53 -10.47
N ALA A 249 13.99 2.32 -9.19
CA ALA A 249 13.06 2.65 -8.10
C ALA A 249 13.00 4.19 -7.92
N PRO A 250 11.84 4.81 -8.13
CA PRO A 250 11.72 6.27 -8.01
C PRO A 250 11.63 6.69 -6.54
N SER A 251 12.07 7.92 -6.24
CA SER A 251 11.61 8.60 -5.05
C SER A 251 10.10 8.91 -5.16
N ASP A 252 9.46 9.23 -4.04
CA ASP A 252 8.04 9.56 -4.05
C ASP A 252 7.72 10.80 -4.91
N GLU A 253 8.62 11.79 -4.89
CA GLU A 253 8.53 12.97 -5.77
C GLU A 253 8.67 12.59 -7.26
N GLN A 254 9.65 11.76 -7.61
CA GLN A 254 9.84 11.26 -8.97
C GLN A 254 8.63 10.45 -9.45
N LYS A 255 8.07 9.59 -8.57
CA LYS A 255 6.84 8.84 -8.87
C LYS A 255 5.71 9.77 -9.28
N ARG A 256 5.43 10.81 -8.49
CA ARG A 256 4.39 11.81 -8.78
C ARG A 256 4.67 12.57 -10.07
N ALA A 257 5.90 12.98 -10.28
CA ALA A 257 6.28 13.69 -11.51
C ALA A 257 6.06 12.82 -12.75
N TRP A 258 6.41 11.54 -12.71
CA TRP A 258 6.16 10.61 -13.81
C TRP A 258 4.66 10.37 -14.06
N LEU A 259 3.89 10.11 -12.99
CA LEU A 259 2.44 9.94 -13.11
C LEU A 259 1.79 11.18 -13.73
N ARG A 260 2.19 12.38 -13.30
CA ARG A 260 1.63 13.62 -13.81
C ARG A 260 1.91 13.86 -15.29
N ARG A 261 3.06 13.42 -15.78
CA ARG A 261 3.46 13.56 -17.20
C ARG A 261 2.85 12.49 -18.10
N ALA A 262 2.52 11.33 -17.54
CA ALA A 262 2.04 10.18 -18.29
C ALA A 262 0.67 10.42 -18.92
N ASP A 263 0.47 9.95 -20.16
CA ASP A 263 -0.84 9.86 -20.80
C ASP A 263 -1.66 8.72 -20.21
N ALA A 264 -1.01 7.58 -19.94
CA ALA A 264 -1.65 6.52 -19.18
C ALA A 264 -0.71 5.84 -18.19
N LEU A 265 -1.29 5.45 -17.05
CA LEU A 265 -0.73 4.50 -16.11
C LEU A 265 -1.18 3.09 -16.47
N ILE A 266 -0.23 2.17 -16.60
CA ILE A 266 -0.46 0.77 -16.91
C ILE A 266 -0.19 -0.05 -15.64
N ALA A 267 -1.20 -0.73 -15.11
CA ALA A 267 -1.13 -1.56 -13.92
C ALA A 267 -1.45 -3.05 -14.27
N PRO A 268 -0.51 -3.80 -14.89
CA PRO A 268 -0.77 -5.09 -15.52
C PRO A 268 -0.58 -6.28 -14.57
N ALA A 269 -0.84 -6.11 -13.26
CA ALA A 269 -0.64 -7.16 -12.28
C ALA A 269 -1.47 -8.41 -12.60
N LEU A 270 -0.88 -9.59 -12.43
CA LEU A 270 -1.53 -10.87 -12.69
C LEU A 270 -2.42 -11.29 -11.52
N HIS A 271 -1.98 -11.03 -10.29
CA HIS A 271 -2.66 -11.37 -9.04
C HIS A 271 -1.95 -10.74 -7.83
N GLY A 272 -2.54 -10.91 -6.64
CA GLY A 272 -1.89 -10.62 -5.35
C GLY A 272 -1.83 -9.14 -4.99
N GLU A 273 -2.67 -8.32 -5.59
CA GLU A 273 -2.92 -6.95 -5.14
C GLU A 273 -4.05 -6.94 -4.11
N SER A 274 -3.83 -6.20 -3.03
CA SER A 274 -4.83 -6.12 -1.95
C SER A 274 -5.88 -5.05 -2.19
N PHE A 275 -5.50 -3.93 -2.86
CA PHE A 275 -6.41 -2.81 -3.05
C PHE A 275 -6.14 -1.99 -4.32
N GLY A 276 -4.87 -1.79 -4.70
CA GLY A 276 -4.52 -1.04 -5.92
C GLY A 276 -4.40 0.47 -5.73
N LEU A 277 -3.75 0.93 -4.65
CA LEU A 277 -3.47 2.36 -4.41
C LEU A 277 -2.90 3.07 -5.64
N ILE A 278 -2.11 2.37 -6.45
CA ILE A 278 -1.51 2.94 -7.65
C ILE A 278 -2.54 3.44 -8.67
N LEU A 279 -3.72 2.81 -8.75
CA LEU A 279 -4.80 3.26 -9.62
C LEU A 279 -5.32 4.63 -9.16
N LEU A 280 -5.51 4.77 -7.84
CA LEU A 280 -5.95 6.03 -7.23
C LEU A 280 -4.90 7.12 -7.36
N GLU A 281 -3.61 6.79 -7.23
CA GLU A 281 -2.49 7.72 -7.47
C GLU A 281 -2.48 8.21 -8.92
N GLY A 282 -2.70 7.32 -9.90
CA GLY A 282 -2.87 7.68 -11.31
C GLY A 282 -4.05 8.62 -11.53
N MET A 283 -5.22 8.28 -11.00
CA MET A 283 -6.43 9.11 -11.10
C MET A 283 -6.25 10.48 -10.44
N ALA A 284 -5.60 10.53 -9.28
CA ALA A 284 -5.28 11.77 -8.57
C ALA A 284 -4.31 12.66 -9.35
N SER A 285 -3.41 12.05 -10.12
CA SER A 285 -2.48 12.71 -11.03
C SER A 285 -3.12 13.13 -12.36
N GLU A 286 -4.43 12.92 -12.53
CA GLU A 286 -5.15 13.18 -13.78
C GLU A 286 -4.60 12.38 -14.97
N THR A 287 -4.17 11.15 -14.71
CA THR A 287 -3.61 10.21 -15.69
C THR A 287 -4.66 9.15 -15.99
N THR A 288 -4.85 8.81 -17.26
CA THR A 288 -5.70 7.68 -17.65
C THR A 288 -5.17 6.38 -17.05
N VAL A 289 -6.04 5.52 -16.54
CA VAL A 289 -5.61 4.28 -15.90
C VAL A 289 -6.12 3.07 -16.65
N VAL A 290 -5.21 2.18 -17.06
CA VAL A 290 -5.50 0.87 -17.62
C VAL A 290 -4.90 -0.19 -16.69
N ALA A 291 -5.72 -1.14 -16.23
CA ALA A 291 -5.31 -2.10 -15.23
C ALA A 291 -5.85 -3.51 -15.54
N SER A 292 -5.22 -4.52 -14.98
CA SER A 292 -5.75 -5.89 -15.04
C SER A 292 -7.04 -6.02 -14.24
N ASP A 293 -8.01 -6.80 -14.77
CA ASP A 293 -9.26 -7.14 -14.07
C ASP A 293 -9.02 -8.22 -13.00
N ILE A 294 -8.45 -7.80 -11.88
CA ILE A 294 -8.22 -8.64 -10.70
C ILE A 294 -9.01 -8.08 -9.51
N SER A 295 -9.39 -8.95 -8.58
CA SER A 295 -10.25 -8.57 -7.43
C SER A 295 -9.70 -7.39 -6.64
N GLY A 296 -8.36 -7.33 -6.42
CA GLY A 296 -7.73 -6.24 -5.67
C GLY A 296 -7.70 -4.88 -6.39
N TYR A 297 -8.10 -4.81 -7.64
CA TYR A 297 -8.16 -3.55 -8.39
C TYR A 297 -9.58 -3.02 -8.63
N ARG A 298 -10.59 -3.88 -8.56
CA ARG A 298 -11.97 -3.52 -8.93
C ARG A 298 -12.53 -2.40 -8.07
N ASP A 299 -12.30 -2.44 -6.76
CA ASP A 299 -12.79 -1.43 -5.83
C ASP A 299 -12.11 -0.07 -6.08
N ALA A 300 -10.78 -0.06 -6.18
CA ALA A 300 -10.02 1.15 -6.48
C ALA A 300 -10.34 1.70 -7.89
N ALA A 301 -10.59 0.83 -8.85
CA ALA A 301 -10.97 1.21 -10.22
C ALA A 301 -12.31 1.96 -10.25
N GLY A 302 -13.32 1.48 -9.51
CA GLY A 302 -14.63 2.14 -9.35
C GLY A 302 -15.32 2.53 -10.66
N GLY A 303 -14.99 1.85 -11.78
CA GLY A 303 -15.47 2.20 -13.13
C GLY A 303 -14.71 3.36 -13.80
N TYR A 304 -13.66 3.88 -13.17
CA TYR A 304 -12.84 4.99 -13.69
C TYR A 304 -11.50 4.54 -14.30
N ALA A 305 -11.02 3.34 -13.98
CA ALA A 305 -9.96 2.65 -14.72
C ALA A 305 -10.57 1.72 -15.77
N LEU A 306 -9.91 1.57 -16.91
CA LEU A 306 -10.24 0.51 -17.86
C LEU A 306 -9.62 -0.80 -17.38
N LEU A 307 -10.45 -1.82 -17.17
CA LEU A 307 -10.01 -3.14 -16.74
C LEU A 307 -9.93 -4.10 -17.93
N VAL A 308 -8.80 -4.82 -18.04
CA VAL A 308 -8.51 -5.79 -19.10
C VAL A 308 -8.13 -7.15 -18.50
N PRO A 309 -8.32 -8.28 -19.23
CA PRO A 309 -7.90 -9.59 -18.75
C PRO A 309 -6.43 -9.63 -18.33
N PRO A 310 -6.08 -10.18 -17.14
CA PRO A 310 -4.71 -10.27 -16.69
C PRO A 310 -3.89 -11.23 -17.57
N GLY A 311 -2.66 -10.83 -17.93
CA GLY A 311 -1.73 -11.65 -18.70
C GLY A 311 -2.02 -11.75 -20.20
N ASP A 312 -2.96 -10.97 -20.71
CA ASP A 312 -3.28 -10.88 -22.13
C ASP A 312 -2.68 -9.59 -22.73
N ASP A 313 -1.53 -9.72 -23.41
CA ASP A 313 -0.80 -8.61 -24.01
C ASP A 313 -1.63 -7.89 -25.08
N SER A 314 -2.41 -8.62 -25.87
CA SER A 314 -3.25 -8.07 -26.93
C SER A 314 -4.44 -7.30 -26.38
N ALA A 315 -5.10 -7.84 -25.34
CA ALA A 315 -6.16 -7.12 -24.64
C ALA A 315 -5.63 -5.87 -23.93
N LEU A 316 -4.41 -5.93 -23.40
CA LEU A 316 -3.76 -4.78 -22.77
C LEU A 316 -3.48 -3.68 -23.79
N GLU A 317 -2.89 -4.02 -24.95
CA GLU A 317 -2.65 -3.06 -26.04
C GLU A 317 -3.96 -2.41 -26.51
N ALA A 318 -4.95 -3.22 -26.86
CA ALA A 318 -6.25 -2.73 -27.30
C ALA A 318 -6.93 -1.84 -26.26
N GLY A 319 -6.81 -2.21 -24.98
CA GLY A 319 -7.31 -1.43 -23.86
C GLY A 319 -6.63 -0.07 -23.74
N ILE A 320 -5.32 0.01 -23.94
CA ILE A 320 -4.57 1.28 -23.92
C ILE A 320 -5.05 2.18 -25.07
N VAL A 321 -5.14 1.66 -26.30
CA VAL A 321 -5.66 2.39 -27.46
C VAL A 321 -7.06 2.93 -27.16
N PHE A 322 -7.96 2.07 -26.69
CA PHE A 322 -9.32 2.46 -26.38
C PHE A 322 -9.39 3.54 -25.28
N ALA A 323 -8.61 3.39 -24.21
CA ALA A 323 -8.62 4.31 -23.09
C ALA A 323 -8.14 5.72 -23.49
N LEU A 324 -7.05 5.80 -24.26
CA LEU A 324 -6.50 7.05 -24.76
C LEU A 324 -7.44 7.74 -25.75
N ALA A 325 -8.04 6.99 -26.68
CA ALA A 325 -8.99 7.53 -27.66
C ALA A 325 -10.29 8.05 -27.06
N ASN A 326 -10.70 7.52 -25.88
CA ASN A 326 -11.94 7.89 -25.17
C ASN A 326 -11.69 8.75 -23.94
N GLU A 327 -10.47 9.27 -23.75
CA GLU A 327 -10.17 10.21 -22.68
C GLU A 327 -10.90 11.54 -22.93
N THR A 328 -11.54 12.04 -21.88
CA THR A 328 -12.16 13.36 -21.88
C THR A 328 -11.86 14.08 -20.57
N PRO A 329 -11.81 15.42 -20.56
CA PRO A 329 -11.64 16.20 -19.32
C PRO A 329 -12.68 15.84 -18.23
N ALA A 330 -13.90 15.50 -18.66
CA ALA A 330 -14.96 15.08 -17.74
C ALA A 330 -14.67 13.73 -17.07
N ARG A 331 -14.12 12.74 -17.80
CA ARG A 331 -13.72 11.45 -17.25
C ARG A 331 -12.54 11.60 -16.30
N ILE A 332 -11.53 12.36 -16.67
CA ILE A 332 -10.37 12.67 -15.81
C ILE A 332 -10.82 13.33 -14.49
N ALA A 333 -11.67 14.36 -14.59
CA ALA A 333 -12.20 15.04 -13.39
C ALA A 333 -13.06 14.10 -12.52
N ALA A 334 -13.82 13.17 -13.12
CA ALA A 334 -14.61 12.19 -12.40
C ALA A 334 -13.72 11.14 -11.71
N ALA A 335 -12.70 10.64 -12.40
CA ALA A 335 -11.70 9.73 -11.83
C ALA A 335 -10.97 10.37 -10.63
N ARG A 336 -10.57 11.62 -10.75
CA ARG A 336 -9.97 12.37 -9.65
C ARG A 336 -10.92 12.52 -8.45
N ARG A 337 -12.21 12.85 -8.67
CA ARG A 337 -13.20 12.89 -7.58
C ARG A 337 -13.39 11.51 -6.93
N HIS A 338 -13.38 10.44 -7.71
CA HIS A 338 -13.41 9.10 -7.16
C HIS A 338 -12.18 8.85 -6.25
N ALA A 339 -10.99 9.20 -6.70
CA ALA A 339 -9.77 9.07 -5.90
C ALA A 339 -9.84 9.87 -4.57
N GLN A 340 -10.52 11.04 -4.54
CA GLN A 340 -10.72 11.84 -3.33
C GLN A 340 -11.45 11.08 -2.21
N ALA A 341 -12.41 10.22 -2.57
CA ALA A 341 -13.15 9.41 -1.59
C ALA A 341 -12.24 8.45 -0.80
N TRP A 342 -11.07 8.13 -1.35
CA TRP A 342 -10.06 7.25 -0.78
C TRP A 342 -8.88 8.02 -0.14
N SER A 343 -9.04 9.32 0.09
CA SER A 343 -7.99 10.14 0.70
C SER A 343 -7.68 9.71 2.12
N MET A 344 -6.44 9.97 2.56
CA MET A 344 -6.02 9.74 3.95
C MET A 344 -6.89 10.54 4.93
N THR A 345 -7.34 11.72 4.54
CA THR A 345 -8.25 12.55 5.34
C THR A 345 -9.58 11.82 5.58
N THR A 346 -10.23 11.31 4.54
CA THR A 346 -11.48 10.55 4.64
C THR A 346 -11.30 9.26 5.47
N LEU A 347 -10.22 8.53 5.20
CA LEU A 347 -9.90 7.32 5.95
C LEU A 347 -9.68 7.60 7.43
N MET A 348 -9.00 8.70 7.76
CA MET A 348 -8.70 9.03 9.15
C MET A 348 -9.96 9.40 9.94
N ASP A 349 -10.98 9.99 9.32
CA ASP A 349 -12.28 10.20 9.96
C ASP A 349 -12.88 8.87 10.45
N ALA A 350 -12.87 7.84 9.59
CA ALA A 350 -13.34 6.50 9.95
C ALA A 350 -12.49 5.84 11.05
N TYR A 351 -11.16 6.02 11.03
CA TYR A 351 -10.31 5.50 12.12
C TYR A 351 -10.52 6.23 13.44
N LEU A 352 -10.76 7.54 13.43
CA LEU A 352 -11.06 8.29 14.67
C LEU A 352 -12.37 7.82 15.30
N GLU A 353 -13.39 7.49 14.49
CA GLU A 353 -14.61 6.84 14.98
C GLU A 353 -14.33 5.45 15.55
N LEU A 354 -13.45 4.67 14.89
CA LEU A 354 -13.06 3.34 15.38
C LEU A 354 -12.28 3.44 16.71
N TYR A 355 -11.42 4.44 16.86
CA TYR A 355 -10.72 4.72 18.12
C TYR A 355 -11.69 5.08 19.25
N ALA A 356 -12.71 5.89 18.96
CA ALA A 356 -13.74 6.22 19.93
C ALA A 356 -14.55 4.98 20.39
N LYS A 357 -14.92 4.09 19.45
CA LYS A 357 -15.57 2.81 19.74
C LYS A 357 -14.68 1.90 20.60
N ALA A 358 -13.39 1.80 20.26
CA ALA A 358 -12.43 1.03 21.04
C ALA A 358 -12.33 1.55 22.49
N GLY A 359 -12.32 2.87 22.68
CA GLY A 359 -12.36 3.47 24.02
C GLY A 359 -13.59 3.10 24.84
N GLN A 360 -14.77 3.05 24.20
CA GLN A 360 -16.01 2.61 24.85
C GLN A 360 -15.99 1.13 25.24
N HIS A 361 -15.49 0.26 24.37
CA HIS A 361 -15.36 -1.18 24.65
C HIS A 361 -14.36 -1.44 25.77
N TYR A 362 -13.20 -0.79 25.72
CA TYR A 362 -12.16 -0.88 26.75
C TYR A 362 -12.67 -0.47 28.13
N SER A 363 -13.46 0.61 28.22
CA SER A 363 -14.05 1.08 29.48
C SER A 363 -15.12 0.16 30.07
N ARG A 364 -15.78 -0.67 29.23
CA ARG A 364 -16.82 -1.63 29.67
C ARG A 364 -16.24 -2.98 30.08
N SER A 365 -15.03 -3.31 29.65
CA SER A 365 -14.40 -4.62 29.89
C SER A 365 -13.46 -4.64 31.10
N ARG A 366 -13.23 -3.50 31.71
CA ARG A 366 -12.48 -3.29 32.97
C ARG A 366 -13.36 -2.75 34.07
#